data_d591c2a02fb81839a80e3aeba577d15b
#
_entry.id   d591c2a02fb81839a80e3aeba577d15b
#
_cell.length_a   1.000
_cell.length_b   1.000
_cell.length_c   1.000
_cell.angle_alpha   90.00
_cell.angle_beta   90.00
_cell.angle_gamma   90.00
#
_symmetry.space_group_name_H-M   'P 1'
#
loop_
_entity.id
_entity.type
_entity.pdbx_description
1 polymer ?
#
loop_
_entity_poly.entity_id
_entity_poly.type
_entity_poly.pdbx_seq_one_letter_code
_entity_poly.pdbx_strand_id
1 'polypeptide(L)'
;GLTRYLKMTNDDKTHWLQLYKKECRNYFNYRSKRDKCELELEETLQNIKNVRSPITNRIGGHATISAEERLISLIEVKTETEHQIDYYKAMIAWIEHVNQNITSPAYRAITWQTLIQAKNKTDLMINYDVDPDYVYYMRDRFLGMALDDKMRQEYYDAMKKKSLSKWLSM
;
A
#
# COMPACT_ATOMS: atom_id res chain seq x y z
N GLY A 1 -16.34 -18.19 13.34
CA GLY A 1 -17.66 -17.75 13.76
C GLY A 1 -17.58 -16.57 14.70
N LEU A 2 -18.73 -16.04 15.04
CA LEU A 2 -18.90 -14.92 15.97
C LEU A 2 -18.17 -15.15 17.30
N THR A 3 -18.17 -16.41 17.78
CA THR A 3 -17.51 -16.80 19.01
C THR A 3 -15.99 -16.60 18.96
N ARG A 4 -15.39 -16.68 17.79
CA ARG A 4 -13.97 -16.49 17.58
C ARG A 4 -13.58 -15.02 17.72
N TYR A 5 -14.46 -14.10 17.33
CA TYR A 5 -14.24 -12.66 17.40
C TYR A 5 -14.39 -12.12 18.82
N LEU A 6 -15.32 -12.67 19.57
CA LEU A 6 -15.54 -12.28 20.96
C LEU A 6 -14.39 -12.70 21.87
N LYS A 7 -13.53 -13.64 21.42
CA LYS A 7 -12.38 -14.17 22.18
C LYS A 7 -11.05 -13.58 21.72
N MET A 8 -11.06 -12.47 20.97
CA MET A 8 -9.81 -11.83 20.56
C MET A 8 -9.02 -11.38 21.79
N THR A 9 -7.81 -11.92 21.92
CA THR A 9 -6.92 -11.58 23.01
C THR A 9 -6.41 -10.15 22.89
N ASN A 10 -6.01 -9.54 24.01
CA ASN A 10 -5.34 -8.24 23.99
C ASN A 10 -4.07 -8.26 23.14
N ASP A 11 -3.40 -9.42 23.03
CA ASP A 11 -2.22 -9.60 22.21
C ASP A 11 -2.51 -9.42 20.72
N ASP A 12 -3.63 -9.94 20.24
CA ASP A 12 -4.07 -9.76 18.84
C ASP A 12 -4.34 -8.30 18.53
N LYS A 13 -5.02 -7.61 19.43
CA LYS A 13 -5.31 -6.17 19.28
C LYS A 13 -4.02 -5.36 19.24
N THR A 14 -3.08 -5.66 20.13
CA THR A 14 -1.78 -4.99 20.19
C THR A 14 -1.00 -5.24 18.91
N HIS A 15 -1.01 -6.47 18.41
CA HIS A 15 -0.35 -6.84 17.16
C HIS A 15 -0.88 -6.01 15.99
N TRP A 16 -2.19 -5.92 15.82
CA TRP A 16 -2.81 -5.16 14.73
C TRP A 16 -2.57 -3.66 14.83
N LEU A 17 -2.58 -3.12 16.05
CA LEU A 17 -2.23 -1.72 16.28
C LEU A 17 -0.79 -1.42 15.85
N GLN A 18 0.15 -2.25 16.28
CA GLN A 18 1.56 -2.07 15.92
C GLN A 18 1.80 -2.26 14.43
N LEU A 19 1.14 -3.23 13.82
CA LEU A 19 1.20 -3.46 12.38
C LEU A 19 0.70 -2.24 11.60
N TYR A 20 -0.46 -1.73 11.98
CA TYR A 20 -1.03 -0.55 11.34
C TYR A 20 -0.11 0.68 11.48
N LYS A 21 0.40 0.90 12.68
CA LYS A 21 1.35 2.02 12.92
C LYS A 21 2.60 1.90 12.05
N LYS A 22 3.12 0.68 11.90
CA LYS A 22 4.27 0.40 11.03
C LYS A 22 3.94 0.72 9.58
N GLU A 23 2.79 0.28 9.10
CA GLU A 23 2.37 0.50 7.72
C GLU A 23 2.07 1.98 7.44
N CYS A 24 1.55 2.71 8.42
CA CYS A 24 1.36 4.16 8.30
C CYS A 24 2.66 4.91 8.03
N ARG A 25 3.78 4.47 8.63
CA ARG A 25 5.10 5.06 8.36
C ARG A 25 5.55 4.87 6.91
N ASN A 26 5.03 3.86 6.26
CA ASN A 26 5.34 3.55 4.85
C ASN A 26 4.36 4.18 3.85
N TYR A 27 3.36 4.91 4.31
CA TYR A 27 2.28 5.42 3.46
C TYR A 27 2.80 6.25 2.28
N PHE A 28 3.63 7.25 2.56
CA PHE A 28 4.20 8.10 1.50
C PHE A 28 5.20 7.34 0.63
N ASN A 29 5.91 6.37 1.21
CA ASN A 29 6.80 5.50 0.46
C ASN A 29 6.03 4.62 -0.52
N TYR A 30 4.89 4.07 -0.11
CA TYR A 30 4.01 3.32 -1.02
C TYR A 30 3.52 4.19 -2.17
N ARG A 31 3.13 5.42 -1.89
CA ARG A 31 2.69 6.36 -2.92
C ARG A 31 3.82 6.68 -3.91
N SER A 32 5.03 6.94 -3.42
CA SER A 32 6.20 7.18 -4.24
C SER A 32 6.52 5.99 -5.14
N LYS A 33 6.50 4.79 -4.57
CA LYS A 33 6.78 3.56 -5.33
C LYS A 33 5.71 3.28 -6.36
N ARG A 34 4.44 3.50 -6.02
CA ARG A 34 3.34 3.40 -6.98
C ARG A 34 3.56 4.34 -8.17
N ASP A 35 3.84 5.60 -7.90
CA ASP A 35 4.03 6.61 -8.96
C ASP A 35 5.21 6.25 -9.84
N LYS A 36 6.31 5.80 -9.25
CA LYS A 36 7.48 5.34 -9.99
C LYS A 36 7.16 4.14 -10.88
N CYS A 37 6.43 3.16 -10.34
CA CYS A 37 6.02 1.98 -11.11
C CYS A 37 5.06 2.36 -12.25
N GLU A 38 4.17 3.32 -12.04
CA GLU A 38 3.27 3.80 -13.10
C GLU A 38 4.05 4.44 -14.25
N LEU A 39 5.09 5.20 -13.95
CA LEU A 39 5.98 5.76 -14.98
C LEU A 39 6.75 4.65 -15.71
N GLU A 40 7.27 3.67 -14.98
CA GLU A 40 7.95 2.51 -15.57
C GLU A 40 7.00 1.72 -16.47
N LEU A 41 5.74 1.59 -16.07
CA LEU A 41 4.73 0.91 -16.88
C LEU A 41 4.47 1.66 -18.20
N GLU A 42 4.31 2.98 -18.14
CA GLU A 42 4.14 3.82 -19.34
C GLU A 42 5.32 3.65 -20.30
N GLU A 43 6.52 3.71 -19.78
CA GLU A 43 7.76 3.52 -20.56
C GLU A 43 7.80 2.13 -21.19
N THR A 44 7.47 1.09 -20.42
CA THR A 44 7.43 -0.29 -20.90
C THR A 44 6.40 -0.46 -22.01
N LEU A 45 5.20 0.12 -21.85
CA LEU A 45 4.16 0.08 -22.88
C LEU A 45 4.60 0.77 -24.16
N GLN A 46 5.30 1.89 -24.04
CA GLN A 46 5.86 2.59 -25.19
C GLN A 46 6.92 1.75 -25.89
N ASN A 47 7.79 1.08 -25.13
CA ASN A 47 8.81 0.19 -25.67
C ASN A 47 8.17 -1.02 -26.38
N ILE A 48 7.08 -1.55 -25.86
CA ILE A 48 6.32 -2.63 -26.53
C ILE A 48 5.79 -2.16 -27.87
N LYS A 49 5.20 -0.96 -27.94
CA LYS A 49 4.75 -0.35 -29.19
C LYS A 49 5.88 -0.21 -30.20
N ASN A 50 7.05 0.23 -29.76
CA ASN A 50 8.22 0.43 -30.61
C ASN A 50 8.70 -0.89 -31.21
N VAL A 51 8.71 -1.98 -30.44
CA VAL A 51 9.11 -3.31 -30.92
C VAL A 51 8.11 -3.83 -31.96
N ARG A 52 6.82 -3.52 -31.81
CA ARG A 52 5.76 -3.93 -32.76
C ARG A 52 5.70 -3.07 -34.03
N SER A 53 6.44 -1.97 -34.08
CA SER A 53 6.43 -1.06 -35.23
C SER A 53 7.02 -1.79 -36.47
N PRO A 54 6.39 -1.68 -37.65
CA PRO A 54 6.91 -2.25 -38.89
C PRO A 54 8.31 -1.78 -39.26
N ILE A 55 8.66 -0.54 -38.88
CA ILE A 55 9.98 0.06 -39.13
C ILE A 55 11.06 -0.69 -38.35
N THR A 56 10.77 -1.08 -37.11
CA THR A 56 11.68 -1.81 -36.23
C THR A 56 11.93 -3.23 -36.75
N ASN A 57 10.95 -3.87 -37.38
CA ASN A 57 11.04 -5.23 -37.90
C ASN A 57 11.78 -5.34 -39.25
N ARG A 58 12.14 -4.22 -39.87
CA ARG A 58 12.80 -4.21 -41.19
C ARG A 58 14.34 -4.26 -41.13
N ILE A 59 14.91 -4.32 -39.97
CA ILE A 59 16.36 -4.30 -39.77
C ILE A 59 16.89 -5.76 -39.73
N GLY A 60 16.99 -6.39 -40.90
CA GLY A 60 17.67 -7.67 -41.09
C GLY A 60 17.04 -8.90 -40.43
N GLY A 61 17.36 -10.13 -40.92
CA GLY A 61 16.76 -11.37 -40.42
C GLY A 61 17.08 -11.73 -38.98
N HIS A 62 18.18 -11.25 -38.41
CA HIS A 62 18.52 -11.46 -37.02
C HIS A 62 17.73 -10.56 -36.07
N ALA A 63 17.25 -9.41 -36.56
CA ALA A 63 16.43 -8.48 -35.77
C ALA A 63 15.07 -9.05 -35.38
N THR A 64 14.51 -9.97 -36.18
CA THR A 64 13.18 -10.57 -35.91
C THR A 64 13.20 -11.45 -34.67
N ILE A 65 14.20 -12.33 -34.50
CA ILE A 65 14.36 -13.20 -33.34
C ILE A 65 14.66 -12.35 -32.11
N SER A 66 15.56 -11.38 -32.24
CA SER A 66 15.89 -10.44 -31.18
C SER A 66 14.67 -9.60 -30.76
N ALA A 67 13.84 -9.20 -31.72
CA ALA A 67 12.61 -8.46 -31.43
C ALA A 67 11.59 -9.29 -30.65
N GLU A 68 11.44 -10.57 -30.97
CA GLU A 68 10.55 -11.48 -30.26
C GLU A 68 11.00 -11.70 -28.81
N GLU A 69 12.29 -11.98 -28.60
CA GLU A 69 12.86 -12.15 -27.27
C GLU A 69 12.71 -10.87 -26.44
N ARG A 70 12.96 -9.73 -27.07
CA ARG A 70 12.81 -8.42 -26.44
C ARG A 70 11.36 -8.14 -26.05
N LEU A 71 10.41 -8.49 -26.92
CA LEU A 71 8.98 -8.35 -26.65
C LEU A 71 8.56 -9.20 -25.45
N ILE A 72 9.02 -10.46 -25.40
CA ILE A 72 8.73 -11.37 -24.28
C ILE A 72 9.26 -10.77 -22.97
N SER A 73 10.50 -10.29 -22.97
CA SER A 73 11.10 -9.64 -21.80
C SER A 73 10.32 -8.41 -21.36
N LEU A 74 9.86 -7.59 -22.30
CA LEU A 74 9.06 -6.39 -21.99
C LEU A 74 7.69 -6.76 -21.43
N ILE A 75 7.07 -7.82 -21.90
CA ILE A 75 5.79 -8.31 -21.38
C ILE A 75 5.97 -8.82 -19.94
N GLU A 76 7.07 -9.51 -19.65
CA GLU A 76 7.38 -9.95 -18.30
C GLU A 76 7.56 -8.76 -17.34
N VAL A 77 8.30 -7.73 -17.76
CA VAL A 77 8.47 -6.49 -16.99
C VAL A 77 7.13 -5.79 -16.78
N LYS A 78 6.30 -5.70 -17.83
CA LYS A 78 4.95 -5.13 -17.75
C LYS A 78 4.12 -5.84 -16.68
N THR A 79 4.06 -7.16 -16.74
CA THR A 79 3.28 -7.99 -15.81
C THR A 79 3.76 -7.80 -14.37
N GLU A 80 5.07 -7.83 -14.16
CA GLU A 80 5.66 -7.64 -12.84
C GLU A 80 5.38 -6.25 -12.29
N THR A 81 5.53 -5.21 -13.11
CA THR A 81 5.25 -3.83 -12.73
C THR A 81 3.78 -3.65 -12.37
N GLU A 82 2.86 -4.25 -13.12
CA GLU A 82 1.43 -4.22 -12.80
C GLU A 82 1.13 -4.86 -11.44
N HIS A 83 1.77 -5.98 -11.12
CA HIS A 83 1.61 -6.63 -9.80
C HIS A 83 2.13 -5.73 -8.66
N GLN A 84 3.24 -5.04 -8.87
CA GLN A 84 3.77 -4.10 -7.88
C GLN A 84 2.81 -2.93 -7.66
N ILE A 85 2.28 -2.36 -8.73
CA ILE A 85 1.30 -1.26 -8.65
C ILE A 85 0.07 -1.71 -7.87
N ASP A 86 -0.46 -2.89 -8.16
CA ASP A 86 -1.64 -3.43 -7.47
C ASP A 86 -1.40 -3.57 -5.97
N TYR A 87 -0.22 -4.05 -5.59
CA TYR A 87 0.14 -4.16 -4.18
C TYR A 87 0.22 -2.80 -3.50
N TYR A 88 0.96 -1.84 -4.09
CA TYR A 88 1.09 -0.51 -3.50
C TYR A 88 -0.25 0.21 -3.38
N LYS A 89 -1.09 0.11 -4.41
CA LYS A 89 -2.45 0.67 -4.36
C LYS A 89 -3.30 0.02 -3.27
N ALA A 90 -3.19 -1.28 -3.09
CA ALA A 90 -3.92 -2.01 -2.07
C ALA A 90 -3.49 -1.60 -0.66
N MET A 91 -2.20 -1.41 -0.43
CA MET A 91 -1.69 -0.95 0.87
C MET A 91 -2.10 0.49 1.18
N ILE A 92 -2.00 1.36 0.20
CA ILE A 92 -2.47 2.75 0.33
C ILE A 92 -3.96 2.77 0.69
N ALA A 93 -4.77 2.03 -0.05
CA ALA A 93 -6.20 1.94 0.18
C ALA A 93 -6.53 1.40 1.57
N TRP A 94 -5.83 0.35 2.00
CA TRP A 94 -6.04 -0.23 3.32
C TRP A 94 -5.78 0.79 4.44
N ILE A 95 -4.65 1.50 4.37
CA ILE A 95 -4.30 2.53 5.36
C ILE A 95 -5.39 3.61 5.41
N GLU A 96 -5.84 4.08 4.26
CA GLU A 96 -6.90 5.09 4.17
C GLU A 96 -8.23 4.57 4.67
N HIS A 97 -8.61 3.33 4.34
CA HIS A 97 -9.88 2.73 4.76
C HIS A 97 -9.95 2.51 6.26
N VAL A 98 -8.87 2.05 6.89
CA VAL A 98 -8.80 1.91 8.34
C VAL A 98 -9.00 3.26 9.01
N ASN A 99 -8.32 4.30 8.52
CA ASN A 99 -8.48 5.65 9.04
C ASN A 99 -9.93 6.13 8.92
N GLN A 100 -10.55 5.93 7.76
CA GLN A 100 -11.95 6.31 7.51
C GLN A 100 -12.93 5.49 8.36
N ASN A 101 -12.54 4.30 8.78
CA ASN A 101 -13.37 3.43 9.62
C ASN A 101 -13.37 3.86 11.09
N ILE A 102 -12.56 4.82 11.48
CA ILE A 102 -12.58 5.42 12.81
C ILE A 102 -13.86 6.23 12.94
N THR A 103 -14.68 5.91 13.95
CA THR A 103 -16.01 6.51 14.12
C THR A 103 -15.99 7.97 14.56
N SER A 104 -14.95 8.38 15.30
CA SER A 104 -14.81 9.76 15.76
C SER A 104 -14.10 10.60 14.71
N PRO A 105 -14.72 11.65 14.15
CA PRO A 105 -14.07 12.55 13.21
C PRO A 105 -12.80 13.20 13.77
N ALA A 106 -12.83 13.57 15.06
CA ALA A 106 -11.68 14.16 15.73
C ALA A 106 -10.50 13.18 15.79
N TYR A 107 -10.74 11.94 16.21
CA TYR A 107 -9.69 10.92 16.30
C TYR A 107 -9.28 10.38 14.92
N ARG A 108 -10.14 10.47 13.93
CA ARG A 108 -9.75 10.21 12.55
C ARG A 108 -8.69 11.19 12.09
N ALA A 109 -8.89 12.48 12.34
CA ALA A 109 -7.92 13.53 12.02
C ALA A 109 -6.62 13.38 12.83
N ILE A 110 -6.73 13.10 14.12
CA ILE A 110 -5.58 12.92 15.01
C ILE A 110 -4.74 11.71 14.57
N THR A 111 -5.39 10.61 14.23
CA THR A 111 -4.71 9.40 13.74
C THR A 111 -3.91 9.70 12.47
N TRP A 112 -4.53 10.40 11.52
CA TRP A 112 -3.85 10.80 10.29
C TRP A 112 -2.63 11.67 10.58
N GLN A 113 -2.81 12.70 11.39
CA GLN A 113 -1.75 13.65 11.70
C GLN A 113 -0.58 13.00 12.45
N THR A 114 -0.85 12.13 13.41
CA THR A 114 0.19 11.54 14.24
C THR A 114 0.86 10.32 13.62
N LEU A 115 0.13 9.48 12.91
CA LEU A 115 0.69 8.24 12.37
C LEU A 115 1.15 8.37 10.93
N ILE A 116 0.48 9.16 10.11
CA ILE A 116 0.82 9.30 8.70
C ILE A 116 1.67 10.55 8.47
N GLN A 117 1.26 11.71 9.00
CA GLN A 117 2.03 12.95 8.90
C GLN A 117 3.13 13.07 9.93
N ALA A 118 3.22 12.13 10.87
CA ALA A 118 4.25 12.05 11.92
C ALA A 118 4.35 13.30 12.79
N LYS A 119 3.24 13.98 13.05
CA LYS A 119 3.20 15.11 13.97
C LYS A 119 3.40 14.62 15.41
N ASN A 120 4.17 15.38 16.19
CA ASN A 120 4.58 15.00 17.54
C ASN A 120 3.63 15.56 18.62
N LYS A 121 3.93 15.24 19.89
CA LYS A 121 3.16 15.70 21.05
C LYS A 121 3.06 17.22 21.13
N THR A 122 4.13 17.93 20.81
CA THR A 122 4.16 19.39 20.84
C THR A 122 3.15 19.97 19.85
N ASP A 123 3.07 19.42 18.66
CA ASP A 123 2.11 19.84 17.65
C ASP A 123 0.67 19.67 18.15
N LEU A 124 0.37 18.55 18.83
CA LEU A 124 -0.95 18.31 19.41
C LEU A 124 -1.29 19.31 20.51
N MET A 125 -0.33 19.62 21.38
CA MET A 125 -0.52 20.59 22.47
C MET A 125 -0.82 21.99 21.94
N ILE A 126 -0.08 22.40 20.92
CA ILE A 126 -0.25 23.73 20.29
C ILE A 126 -1.60 23.83 19.58
N ASN A 127 -1.96 22.80 18.81
CA ASN A 127 -3.15 22.85 17.95
C ASN A 127 -4.47 22.59 18.69
N TYR A 128 -4.45 21.77 19.76
CA TYR A 128 -5.68 21.28 20.38
C TYR A 128 -5.79 21.55 21.88
N ASP A 129 -4.75 22.06 22.50
CA ASP A 129 -4.71 22.34 23.95
C ASP A 129 -5.20 21.14 24.79
N VAL A 130 -4.60 19.96 24.55
CA VAL A 130 -4.99 18.71 25.19
C VAL A 130 -3.78 17.98 25.77
N ASP A 131 -4.05 17.07 26.75
CA ASP A 131 -3.03 16.15 27.24
C ASP A 131 -2.70 15.10 26.18
N PRO A 132 -1.45 15.08 25.65
CA PRO A 132 -1.08 14.16 24.57
C PRO A 132 -1.20 12.69 24.96
N ASP A 133 -0.91 12.33 26.19
CA ASP A 133 -0.95 10.92 26.63
C ASP A 133 -2.38 10.39 26.62
N TYR A 134 -3.34 11.19 27.07
CA TYR A 134 -4.76 10.84 26.98
C TYR A 134 -5.21 10.72 25.53
N VAL A 135 -4.82 11.65 24.68
CA VAL A 135 -5.17 11.66 23.27
C VAL A 135 -4.63 10.41 22.56
N TYR A 136 -3.37 10.04 22.83
CA TYR A 136 -2.76 8.85 22.25
C TYR A 136 -3.46 7.57 22.72
N TYR A 137 -3.83 7.51 24.00
CA TYR A 137 -4.60 6.40 24.54
C TYR A 137 -5.95 6.25 23.83
N MET A 138 -6.68 7.35 23.69
CA MET A 138 -8.00 7.33 23.03
C MET A 138 -7.86 7.07 21.53
N ARG A 139 -6.83 7.61 20.88
CA ARG A 139 -6.54 7.30 19.48
C ARG A 139 -6.38 5.80 19.27
N ASP A 140 -5.57 5.15 20.09
CA ASP A 140 -5.31 3.72 19.98
C ASP A 140 -6.56 2.90 20.26
N ARG A 141 -7.41 3.37 21.16
CA ARG A 141 -8.69 2.72 21.45
C ARG A 141 -9.64 2.78 20.24
N PHE A 142 -9.81 3.95 19.65
CA PHE A 142 -10.62 4.10 18.43
C PHE A 142 -10.04 3.33 17.24
N LEU A 143 -8.73 3.37 17.10
CA LEU A 143 -8.03 2.65 16.05
C LEU A 143 -8.19 1.14 16.19
N GLY A 144 -8.12 0.63 17.41
CA GLY A 144 -8.35 -0.79 17.68
C GLY A 144 -9.73 -1.26 17.25
N MET A 145 -10.74 -0.42 17.47
CA MET A 145 -12.12 -0.71 17.00
C MET A 145 -12.23 -0.62 15.47
N ALA A 146 -11.51 0.30 14.85
CA ALA A 146 -11.52 0.45 13.40
C ALA A 146 -10.84 -0.72 12.68
N LEU A 147 -9.90 -1.40 13.34
CA LEU A 147 -9.22 -2.58 12.83
C LEU A 147 -10.10 -3.83 13.06
N ASP A 148 -11.29 -3.81 12.49
CA ASP A 148 -12.26 -4.90 12.55
C ASP A 148 -11.94 -6.02 11.56
N ASP A 149 -12.79 -7.04 11.52
CA ASP A 149 -12.57 -8.20 10.65
C ASP A 149 -12.49 -7.84 9.19
N LYS A 150 -13.31 -6.91 8.74
CA LYS A 150 -13.30 -6.44 7.35
C LYS A 150 -11.97 -5.79 6.99
N MET A 151 -11.46 -4.94 7.88
CA MET A 151 -10.18 -4.26 7.66
C MET A 151 -9.01 -5.23 7.73
N ARG A 152 -9.06 -6.23 8.61
CA ARG A 152 -8.04 -7.29 8.67
C ARG A 152 -8.03 -8.14 7.42
N GLN A 153 -9.21 -8.48 6.91
CA GLN A 153 -9.33 -9.23 5.65
C GLN A 153 -8.76 -8.43 4.48
N GLU A 154 -9.02 -7.13 4.43
CA GLU A 154 -8.46 -6.26 3.39
C GLU A 154 -6.93 -6.26 3.41
N TYR A 155 -6.32 -6.26 4.60
CA TYR A 155 -4.87 -6.39 4.72
C TYR A 155 -4.37 -7.72 4.15
N TYR A 156 -5.02 -8.83 4.49
CA TYR A 156 -4.64 -10.14 3.95
C TYR A 156 -4.78 -10.19 2.43
N ASP A 157 -5.81 -9.56 1.89
CA ASP A 157 -6.01 -9.46 0.44
C ASP A 157 -4.87 -8.66 -0.22
N ALA A 158 -4.44 -7.58 0.41
CA ALA A 158 -3.28 -6.81 -0.06
C ALA A 158 -2.00 -7.64 -0.04
N MET A 159 -1.78 -8.45 1.02
CA MET A 159 -0.60 -9.31 1.11
C MET A 159 -0.62 -10.42 0.05
N LYS A 160 -1.79 -10.90 -0.36
CA LYS A 160 -1.91 -11.82 -1.49
C LYS A 160 -1.42 -11.18 -2.79
N LYS A 161 -1.73 -9.90 -2.99
CA LYS A 161 -1.24 -9.15 -4.15
C LYS A 161 0.28 -9.01 -4.13
N LYS A 162 0.87 -8.81 -2.96
CA LYS A 162 2.33 -8.81 -2.80
C LYS A 162 2.94 -10.12 -3.25
N SER A 163 2.31 -11.25 -2.91
CA SER A 163 2.82 -12.59 -3.25
C SER A 163 2.81 -12.87 -4.75
N LEU A 164 2.00 -12.17 -5.53
CA LEU A 164 1.98 -12.31 -6.99
C LEU A 164 3.17 -11.62 -7.66
N SER A 165 3.80 -10.67 -7.00
CA SER A 165 5.00 -10.00 -7.50
C SER A 165 6.24 -10.83 -7.17
N LYS A 166 7.00 -11.22 -8.18
CA LYS A 166 8.24 -11.96 -8.02
C LYS A 166 9.30 -11.14 -7.26
N TRP A 167 9.38 -9.84 -7.57
CA TRP A 167 10.39 -8.95 -6.97
C TRP A 167 10.07 -8.58 -5.53
N LEU A 168 8.78 -8.43 -5.20
CA LEU A 168 8.36 -8.11 -3.84
C LEU A 168 8.38 -9.33 -2.91
N SER A 169 8.34 -10.54 -3.48
CA SER A 169 8.34 -11.81 -2.74
C SER A 169 9.74 -12.33 -2.43
N MET A 170 10.77 -11.73 -3.02
CA MET A 170 12.17 -12.12 -2.78
C MET A 170 12.70 -11.58 -1.46
#